data_bf3861edb731252b31eb2fc2e9d04bd9
#
_entry.id   bf3861edb731252b31eb2fc2e9d04bd9
#
_cell.length_a   1.000
_cell.length_b   1.000
_cell.length_c   1.000
_cell.angle_alpha   90.00
_cell.angle_beta   90.00
_cell.angle_gamma   90.00
#
_symmetry.space_group_name_H-M   'P 1'
#
loop_
_entity.id
_entity.type
_entity.pdbx_description
1 polymer ?
#
loop_
_entity_poly.entity_id
_entity_poly.type
_entity_poly.pdbx_seq_one_letter_code
_entity_poly.pdbx_strand_id
1 'polypeptide(L)'
;MFENFLSFSRGGTPCHVDSFRLLLDIRVSIERMLDQRMLTTLGISFSQGSVLVQLAGGGTVSQQDLAKALGCGTSRISRLVHDLPNREWVVCRPGRGDRRTRNLSLTPAGLALARQIPSVLAQAGQAVLGRLSVEERRVLGASLARMLDEVRKPRR
;
A
#
# COMPACT_ATOMS: atom_id res chain seq x y z
N MET A 1 -3.26 4.02 -24.62
CA MET A 1 -2.12 4.75 -25.25
C MET A 1 -0.85 4.60 -24.38
N PHE A 2 -0.48 3.36 -23.98
CA PHE A 2 0.71 3.06 -23.16
C PHE A 2 1.45 1.80 -23.64
N GLU A 3 1.10 1.22 -24.79
CA GLU A 3 1.65 -0.07 -25.26
C GLU A 3 3.02 0.03 -25.98
N ASN A 4 3.55 1.23 -26.24
CA ASN A 4 4.79 1.39 -27.01
C ASN A 4 6.03 1.68 -26.15
N PHE A 5 6.01 1.37 -24.85
CA PHE A 5 7.14 1.69 -23.97
C PHE A 5 8.03 0.49 -23.60
N LEU A 6 7.75 -0.71 -24.12
CA LEU A 6 8.46 -1.94 -23.79
C LEU A 6 9.37 -2.43 -24.92
N SER A 7 10.25 -1.59 -25.44
CA SER A 7 11.42 -2.10 -26.16
C SER A 7 12.59 -2.26 -25.19
N PHE A 8 12.53 -3.34 -24.40
CA PHE A 8 13.68 -3.79 -23.62
C PHE A 8 14.71 -4.38 -24.58
N SER A 9 15.86 -3.75 -24.73
CA SER A 9 17.00 -4.31 -25.49
C SER A 9 17.45 -5.59 -24.80
N ARG A 10 17.12 -6.73 -25.39
CA ARG A 10 17.60 -8.05 -24.94
C ARG A 10 19.13 -8.08 -25.11
N GLY A 11 19.89 -7.94 -24.02
CA GLY A 11 21.32 -8.26 -24.01
C GLY A 11 22.28 -7.23 -23.43
N GLY A 12 21.83 -6.08 -22.91
CA GLY A 12 22.71 -5.11 -22.26
C GLY A 12 22.50 -5.05 -20.74
N THR A 13 23.53 -4.65 -19.98
CA THR A 13 23.35 -4.28 -18.57
C THR A 13 22.34 -3.12 -18.50
N PRO A 14 21.22 -3.27 -17.78
CA PRO A 14 20.20 -2.23 -17.75
C PRO A 14 20.81 -0.93 -17.22
N CYS A 15 20.64 0.17 -17.95
CA CYS A 15 21.07 1.47 -17.47
C CYS A 15 20.18 1.94 -16.32
N HIS A 16 20.59 2.96 -15.57
CA HIS A 16 19.82 3.48 -14.44
C HIS A 16 18.39 3.89 -14.82
N VAL A 17 18.19 4.41 -16.03
CA VAL A 17 16.87 4.80 -16.55
C VAL A 17 15.97 3.58 -16.74
N ASP A 18 16.50 2.49 -17.30
CA ASP A 18 15.71 1.27 -17.54
C ASP A 18 15.32 0.60 -16.23
N SER A 19 16.23 0.51 -15.26
CA SER A 19 15.94 -0.03 -13.93
C SER A 19 14.88 0.81 -13.20
N PHE A 20 14.94 2.14 -13.30
CA PHE A 20 13.95 3.02 -12.68
C PHE A 20 12.58 2.87 -13.34
N ARG A 21 12.51 2.75 -14.66
CA ARG A 21 11.25 2.47 -15.38
C ARG A 21 10.64 1.14 -14.95
N LEU A 22 11.45 0.08 -14.89
CA LEU A 22 10.99 -1.23 -14.41
C LEU A 22 10.38 -1.14 -13.00
N LEU A 23 10.99 -0.37 -12.10
CA LEU A 23 10.42 -0.14 -10.77
C LEU A 23 9.04 0.53 -10.82
N LEU A 24 8.86 1.52 -11.69
CA LEU A 24 7.57 2.18 -11.86
C LEU A 24 6.52 1.22 -12.44
N ASP A 25 6.89 0.42 -13.44
CA ASP A 25 6.00 -0.55 -14.07
C ASP A 25 5.62 -1.68 -13.10
N ILE A 26 6.60 -2.18 -12.33
CA ILE A 26 6.38 -3.17 -11.28
C ILE A 26 5.42 -2.62 -10.23
N ARG A 27 5.61 -1.39 -9.77
CA ARG A 27 4.72 -0.73 -8.81
C ARG A 27 3.27 -0.74 -9.30
N VAL A 28 3.04 -0.25 -10.52
CA VAL A 28 1.68 -0.18 -11.10
C VAL A 28 1.07 -1.57 -11.24
N SER A 29 1.86 -2.54 -11.71
CA SER A 29 1.40 -3.93 -11.91
C SER A 29 1.07 -4.62 -10.59
N ILE A 30 1.90 -4.42 -9.56
CA ILE A 30 1.65 -4.95 -8.21
C ILE A 30 0.41 -4.30 -7.60
N GLU A 31 0.23 -2.98 -7.70
CA GLU A 31 -0.95 -2.29 -7.19
C GLU A 31 -2.24 -2.85 -7.81
N ARG A 32 -2.28 -3.04 -9.14
CA ARG A 32 -3.43 -3.63 -9.84
C ARG A 32 -3.71 -5.06 -9.39
N MET A 33 -2.67 -5.88 -9.28
CA MET A 33 -2.80 -7.27 -8.83
C MET A 33 -3.31 -7.34 -7.39
N LEU A 34 -2.80 -6.51 -6.49
CA LEU A 34 -3.25 -6.43 -5.10
C LEU A 34 -4.69 -5.95 -5.02
N ASP A 35 -5.05 -4.92 -5.79
CA ASP A 35 -6.41 -4.40 -5.83
C ASP A 35 -7.41 -5.50 -6.26
N GLN A 36 -7.11 -6.22 -7.34
CA GLN A 36 -7.94 -7.32 -7.81
C GLN A 36 -8.06 -8.45 -6.76
N ARG A 37 -6.95 -8.87 -6.13
CA ARG A 37 -6.98 -9.91 -5.09
C ARG A 37 -7.76 -9.48 -3.87
N MET A 38 -7.57 -8.26 -3.40
CA MET A 38 -8.30 -7.71 -2.25
C MET A 38 -9.80 -7.62 -2.52
N LEU A 39 -10.19 -7.16 -3.71
CA LEU A 39 -11.59 -7.09 -4.13
C LEU A 39 -12.23 -8.48 -4.19
N THR A 40 -11.55 -9.48 -4.77
CA THR A 40 -12.11 -10.83 -4.90
C THR A 40 -12.15 -11.59 -3.59
N THR A 41 -11.20 -11.36 -2.67
CA THR A 41 -11.07 -12.12 -1.43
C THR A 41 -11.80 -11.47 -0.26
N LEU A 42 -11.73 -10.13 -0.16
CA LEU A 42 -12.20 -9.37 1.00
C LEU A 42 -13.28 -8.33 0.64
N GLY A 43 -13.59 -8.15 -0.64
CA GLY A 43 -14.57 -7.17 -1.11
C GLY A 43 -14.15 -5.71 -0.95
N ILE A 44 -12.86 -5.42 -0.75
CA ILE A 44 -12.32 -4.08 -0.56
C ILE A 44 -11.16 -3.81 -1.51
N SER A 45 -10.93 -2.54 -1.85
CA SER A 45 -9.76 -2.14 -2.64
C SER A 45 -8.46 -2.23 -1.81
N PHE A 46 -7.31 -2.33 -2.48
CA PHE A 46 -6.00 -2.30 -1.83
C PHE A 46 -5.79 -1.01 -1.02
N SER A 47 -6.24 0.14 -1.54
CA SER A 47 -6.18 1.42 -0.82
C SER A 47 -7.03 1.41 0.46
N GLN A 48 -8.23 0.82 0.43
CA GLN A 48 -9.07 0.64 1.63
C GLN A 48 -8.41 -0.31 2.62
N GLY A 49 -7.86 -1.41 2.15
CA GLY A 49 -7.10 -2.34 2.98
C GLY A 49 -5.91 -1.69 3.67
N SER A 50 -5.17 -0.81 2.97
CA SER A 50 -4.06 -0.06 3.55
C SER A 50 -4.50 0.84 4.70
N VAL A 51 -5.67 1.48 4.59
CA VAL A 51 -6.28 2.25 5.69
C VAL A 51 -6.58 1.35 6.89
N LEU A 52 -7.21 0.19 6.67
CA LEU A 52 -7.57 -0.73 7.75
C LEU A 52 -6.34 -1.29 8.47
N VAL A 53 -5.30 -1.68 7.73
CA VAL A 53 -4.03 -2.17 8.30
C VAL A 53 -3.37 -1.09 9.16
N GLN A 54 -3.32 0.15 8.67
CA GLN A 54 -2.73 1.26 9.42
C GLN A 54 -3.48 1.55 10.71
N LEU A 55 -4.81 1.46 10.69
CA LEU A 55 -5.64 1.60 11.90
C LEU A 55 -5.51 0.42 12.86
N ALA A 56 -5.19 -0.79 12.36
CA ALA A 56 -5.00 -1.98 13.18
C ALA A 56 -3.73 -1.94 14.02
N GLY A 57 -2.76 -1.08 13.69
CA GLY A 57 -1.53 -0.87 14.43
C GLY A 57 -1.72 -0.30 15.84
N GLY A 58 -2.94 0.10 16.20
CA GLY A 58 -3.38 0.38 17.57
C GLY A 58 -3.98 1.75 17.79
N GLY A 59 -5.10 1.76 18.48
CA GLY A 59 -5.72 2.95 19.05
C GLY A 59 -6.51 3.81 18.07
N THR A 60 -6.54 5.07 18.39
CA THR A 60 -7.24 6.11 17.61
C THR A 60 -6.20 6.94 16.86
N VAL A 61 -6.33 7.01 15.56
CA VAL A 61 -5.39 7.73 14.67
C VAL A 61 -6.11 8.93 14.07
N SER A 62 -5.46 10.09 14.06
CA SER A 62 -6.05 11.25 13.38
C SER A 62 -6.05 11.03 11.87
N GLN A 63 -7.05 11.60 11.19
CA GLN A 63 -7.14 11.53 9.73
C GLN A 63 -5.91 12.15 9.05
N GLN A 64 -5.28 13.14 9.68
CA GLN A 64 -4.05 13.78 9.20
C GLN A 64 -2.85 12.85 9.31
N ASP A 65 -2.67 12.17 10.46
CA ASP A 65 -1.55 11.25 10.65
C ASP A 65 -1.67 10.03 9.75
N LEU A 66 -2.90 9.53 9.56
CA LEU A 66 -3.18 8.45 8.62
C LEU A 66 -2.84 8.87 7.17
N ALA A 67 -3.20 10.09 6.79
CA ALA A 67 -2.88 10.65 5.48
C ALA A 67 -1.36 10.77 5.25
N LYS A 68 -0.63 11.25 6.26
CA LYS A 68 0.84 11.30 6.24
C LYS A 68 1.46 9.90 6.12
N ALA A 69 0.99 8.95 6.92
CA ALA A 69 1.49 7.57 6.90
C ALA A 69 1.29 6.89 5.54
N LEU A 70 0.18 7.17 4.86
CA LEU A 70 -0.16 6.62 3.55
C LEU A 70 0.31 7.50 2.37
N GLY A 71 0.98 8.62 2.63
CA GLY A 71 1.50 9.51 1.60
C GLY A 71 0.42 10.14 0.72
N CYS A 72 -0.75 10.46 1.30
CA CYS A 72 -1.88 11.02 0.56
C CYS A 72 -2.55 12.19 1.31
N GLY A 73 -3.52 12.84 0.68
CA GLY A 73 -4.30 13.92 1.31
C GLY A 73 -5.42 13.39 2.21
N THR A 74 -5.82 14.19 3.20
CA THR A 74 -6.92 13.88 4.13
C THR A 74 -8.25 13.65 3.43
N SER A 75 -8.52 14.38 2.34
CA SER A 75 -9.72 14.20 1.51
C SER A 75 -9.79 12.80 0.90
N ARG A 76 -8.63 12.22 0.51
CA ARG A 76 -8.57 10.84 0.01
C ARG A 76 -8.91 9.84 1.12
N ILE A 77 -8.36 10.02 2.32
CA ILE A 77 -8.69 9.17 3.48
C ILE A 77 -10.18 9.24 3.79
N SER A 78 -10.76 10.44 3.82
CA SER A 78 -12.19 10.61 4.05
C SER A 78 -13.04 9.84 3.05
N ARG A 79 -12.68 9.90 1.76
CA ARG A 79 -13.37 9.17 0.69
C ARG A 79 -13.19 7.67 0.85
N LEU A 80 -11.96 7.17 1.07
CA LEU A 80 -11.69 5.75 1.24
C LEU A 80 -12.50 5.15 2.40
N VAL A 81 -12.62 5.87 3.52
CA VAL A 81 -13.42 5.42 4.67
C VAL A 81 -14.92 5.50 4.37
N HIS A 82 -15.37 6.56 3.70
CA HIS A 82 -16.76 6.72 3.29
C HIS A 82 -17.23 5.63 2.33
N ASP A 83 -16.35 5.23 1.41
CA ASP A 83 -16.65 4.28 0.33
C ASP A 83 -16.39 2.81 0.75
N LEU A 84 -16.14 2.55 2.06
CA LEU A 84 -16.07 1.18 2.55
C LEU A 84 -17.43 0.48 2.35
N PRO A 85 -17.44 -0.78 1.87
CA PRO A 85 -18.68 -1.54 1.68
C PRO A 85 -19.48 -1.69 2.97
N ASN A 86 -18.80 -1.78 4.11
CA ASN A 86 -19.43 -1.76 5.42
C ASN A 86 -18.85 -0.62 6.27
N ARG A 87 -19.65 0.40 6.52
CA ARG A 87 -19.27 1.56 7.32
C ARG A 87 -19.07 1.24 8.80
N GLU A 88 -19.56 0.11 9.27
CA GLU A 88 -19.39 -0.33 10.65
C GLU A 88 -17.96 -0.81 10.97
N TRP A 89 -17.08 -0.93 9.99
CA TRP A 89 -15.69 -1.30 10.23
C TRP A 89 -14.82 -0.19 10.83
N VAL A 90 -15.19 1.07 10.57
CA VAL A 90 -14.42 2.23 11.03
C VAL A 90 -15.34 3.21 11.77
N VAL A 91 -14.95 3.57 12.99
CA VAL A 91 -15.58 4.63 13.76
C VAL A 91 -14.84 5.93 13.53
N CYS A 92 -15.58 6.98 13.17
CA CYS A 92 -15.07 8.34 13.04
C CYS A 92 -15.62 9.20 14.17
N ARG A 93 -14.74 9.78 14.99
CA ARG A 93 -15.11 10.66 16.11
C ARG A 93 -14.42 12.02 15.98
N PRO A 94 -15.03 13.12 16.45
CA PRO A 94 -14.33 14.39 16.58
C PRO A 94 -13.10 14.25 17.49
N GLY A 95 -12.02 14.95 17.16
CA GLY A 95 -10.83 15.01 18.02
C GLY A 95 -11.13 15.71 19.35
N ARG A 96 -10.41 15.31 20.41
CA ARG A 96 -10.45 16.01 21.70
C ARG A 96 -9.69 17.33 21.54
N GLY A 97 -10.39 18.46 21.72
CA GLY A 97 -9.80 19.81 21.68
C GLY A 97 -9.96 20.57 20.36
N ASP A 98 -9.98 19.89 19.22
CA ASP A 98 -10.27 20.51 17.91
C ASP A 98 -11.34 19.68 17.16
N ARG A 99 -12.53 20.26 17.04
CA ARG A 99 -13.67 19.65 16.32
C ARG A 99 -13.41 19.49 14.82
N ARG A 100 -12.39 20.14 14.26
CA ARG A 100 -11.99 19.98 12.86
C ARG A 100 -11.16 18.72 12.64
N THR A 101 -10.50 18.23 13.69
CA THR A 101 -9.75 16.99 13.64
C THR A 101 -10.71 15.80 13.73
N ARG A 102 -10.61 14.87 12.81
CA ARG A 102 -11.34 13.60 12.83
C ARG A 102 -10.43 12.47 13.22
N ASN A 103 -10.83 11.72 14.21
CA ASN A 103 -10.14 10.55 14.72
C ASN A 103 -10.83 9.29 14.23
N LEU A 104 -10.06 8.36 13.72
CA LEU A 104 -10.49 7.08 13.18
C LEU A 104 -10.02 5.94 14.06
N SER A 105 -10.85 4.94 14.26
CA SER A 105 -10.50 3.69 14.93
C SER A 105 -11.28 2.54 14.33
N LEU A 106 -10.75 1.31 14.44
CA LEU A 106 -11.47 0.12 14.00
C LEU A 106 -12.49 -0.31 15.06
N THR A 107 -13.60 -0.84 14.57
CA THR A 107 -14.48 -1.69 15.38
C THR A 107 -13.88 -3.11 15.50
N PRO A 108 -14.43 -3.98 16.37
CA PRO A 108 -14.04 -5.39 16.41
C PRO A 108 -14.19 -6.09 15.05
N ALA A 109 -15.25 -5.76 14.29
CA ALA A 109 -15.47 -6.30 12.93
C ALA A 109 -14.41 -5.79 11.94
N GLY A 110 -14.09 -4.49 11.97
CA GLY A 110 -13.02 -3.91 11.17
C GLY A 110 -11.66 -4.49 11.49
N LEU A 111 -11.38 -4.76 12.77
CA LEU A 111 -10.15 -5.40 13.19
C LEU A 111 -10.06 -6.86 12.71
N ALA A 112 -11.17 -7.60 12.75
CA ALA A 112 -11.24 -8.96 12.23
C ALA A 112 -10.96 -9.01 10.72
N LEU A 113 -11.47 -8.06 9.94
CA LEU A 113 -11.16 -7.90 8.52
C LEU A 113 -9.69 -7.52 8.31
N ALA A 114 -9.18 -6.53 9.04
CA ALA A 114 -7.80 -6.07 8.91
C ALA A 114 -6.78 -7.19 9.15
N ARG A 115 -7.06 -8.12 10.06
CA ARG A 115 -6.22 -9.30 10.35
C ARG A 115 -6.12 -10.29 9.19
N GLN A 116 -7.03 -10.28 8.22
CA GLN A 116 -6.98 -11.15 7.05
C GLN A 116 -6.07 -10.60 5.94
N ILE A 117 -5.87 -9.29 5.91
CA ILE A 117 -5.09 -8.60 4.86
C ILE A 117 -3.65 -9.13 4.74
N PRO A 118 -2.88 -9.33 5.83
CA PRO A 118 -1.52 -9.85 5.73
C PRO A 118 -1.42 -11.18 4.99
N SER A 119 -2.40 -12.06 5.15
CA SER A 119 -2.46 -13.35 4.43
C SER A 119 -2.60 -13.14 2.91
N VAL A 120 -3.47 -12.22 2.49
CA VAL A 120 -3.64 -11.89 1.07
C VAL A 120 -2.36 -11.29 0.48
N LEU A 121 -1.70 -10.41 1.23
CA LEU A 121 -0.42 -9.81 0.82
C LEU A 121 0.71 -10.85 0.75
N ALA A 122 0.77 -11.79 1.70
CA ALA A 122 1.76 -12.86 1.68
C ALA A 122 1.60 -13.78 0.46
N GLN A 123 0.37 -14.17 0.13
CA GLN A 123 0.07 -14.95 -1.07
C GLN A 123 0.43 -14.19 -2.36
N ALA A 124 0.15 -12.89 -2.42
CA ALA A 124 0.53 -12.05 -3.54
C ALA A 124 2.06 -11.95 -3.66
N GLY A 125 2.76 -11.74 -2.56
CA GLY A 125 4.22 -11.72 -2.50
C GLY A 125 4.83 -13.03 -2.98
N GLN A 126 4.28 -14.18 -2.55
CA GLN A 126 4.71 -15.50 -3.02
C GLN A 126 4.50 -15.68 -4.52
N ALA A 127 3.39 -15.19 -5.08
CA ALA A 127 3.12 -15.29 -6.51
C ALA A 127 4.13 -14.48 -7.34
N VAL A 128 4.59 -13.33 -6.84
CA VAL A 128 5.55 -12.45 -7.54
C VAL A 128 6.99 -12.92 -7.33
N LEU A 129 7.35 -13.23 -6.09
CA LEU A 129 8.74 -13.49 -5.69
C LEU A 129 9.07 -14.99 -5.63
N GLY A 130 8.08 -15.88 -5.72
CA GLY A 130 8.26 -17.32 -5.55
C GLY A 130 9.12 -17.99 -6.60
N ARG A 131 9.30 -17.35 -7.77
CA ARG A 131 10.20 -17.83 -8.85
C ARG A 131 11.67 -17.44 -8.63
N LEU A 132 11.94 -16.51 -7.72
CA LEU A 132 13.28 -16.12 -7.35
C LEU A 132 13.87 -17.11 -6.35
N SER A 133 15.13 -17.45 -6.50
CA SER A 133 15.91 -18.20 -5.51
C SER A 133 16.01 -17.43 -4.19
N VAL A 134 16.42 -18.09 -3.14
CA VAL A 134 16.63 -17.47 -1.82
C VAL A 134 17.63 -16.32 -1.90
N GLU A 135 18.72 -16.53 -2.64
CA GLU A 135 19.77 -15.52 -2.77
C GLU A 135 19.30 -14.31 -3.58
N GLU A 136 18.60 -14.52 -4.69
CA GLU A 136 18.02 -13.42 -5.49
C GLU A 136 17.03 -12.59 -4.66
N ARG A 137 16.19 -13.23 -3.85
CA ARG A 137 15.27 -12.51 -2.94
C ARG A 137 16.02 -11.70 -1.90
N ARG A 138 17.12 -12.24 -1.34
CA ARG A 138 17.97 -11.55 -0.38
C ARG A 138 18.60 -10.30 -0.98
N VAL A 139 19.20 -10.44 -2.16
CA VAL A 139 19.85 -9.34 -2.90
C VAL A 139 18.82 -8.28 -3.29
N LEU A 140 17.68 -8.69 -3.83
CA LEU A 140 16.59 -7.78 -4.20
C LEU A 140 16.10 -7.00 -2.98
N GLY A 141 15.84 -7.67 -1.84
CA GLY A 141 15.37 -7.03 -0.61
C GLY A 141 16.37 -5.99 -0.10
N ALA A 142 17.66 -6.32 -0.05
CA ALA A 142 18.71 -5.39 0.37
C ALA A 142 18.81 -4.18 -0.58
N SER A 143 18.68 -4.39 -1.88
CA SER A 143 18.73 -3.33 -2.88
C SER A 143 17.53 -2.39 -2.76
N LEU A 144 16.33 -2.94 -2.64
CA LEU A 144 15.10 -2.16 -2.46
C LEU A 144 15.11 -1.37 -1.15
N ALA A 145 15.63 -1.93 -0.05
CA ALA A 145 15.76 -1.21 1.22
C ALA A 145 16.67 0.02 1.08
N ARG A 146 17.85 -0.14 0.48
CA ARG A 146 18.76 0.99 0.24
C ARG A 146 18.15 2.07 -0.64
N MET A 147 17.42 1.67 -1.69
CA MET A 147 16.72 2.63 -2.57
C MET A 147 15.64 3.39 -1.83
N LEU A 148 14.88 2.69 -0.98
CA LEU A 148 13.83 3.31 -0.16
C LEU A 148 14.40 4.32 0.83
N ASP A 149 15.52 4.00 1.47
CA ASP A 149 16.23 4.90 2.37
C ASP A 149 16.69 6.17 1.64
N GLU A 150 17.21 6.04 0.41
CA GLU A 150 17.64 7.18 -0.39
C GLU A 150 16.47 8.11 -0.76
N VAL A 151 15.33 7.54 -1.16
CA VAL A 151 14.12 8.31 -1.51
C VAL A 151 13.53 9.02 -0.28
N ARG A 152 13.70 8.46 0.92
CA ARG A 152 13.17 9.03 2.17
C ARG A 152 14.04 10.10 2.80
N LYS A 153 15.28 10.26 2.35
CA LYS A 153 16.13 11.35 2.85
C LYS A 153 15.49 12.70 2.59
N PRO A 154 15.39 13.56 3.60
CA PRO A 154 14.89 14.92 3.40
C PRO A 154 15.81 15.64 2.40
N ARG A 155 15.24 16.22 1.37
CA ARG A 155 15.98 17.11 0.46
C ARG A 155 16.46 18.31 1.27
N ARG A 156 17.79 18.47 1.36
CA ARG A 156 18.40 19.70 1.89
C ARG A 156 18.19 20.85 0.93
#